data_667ef84b70a2f109d736d44932d4eadc
#
_entry.id   667ef84b70a2f109d736d44932d4eadc
#
_cell.length_a   1.000
_cell.length_b   1.000
_cell.length_c   1.000
_cell.angle_alpha   90.00
_cell.angle_beta   90.00
_cell.angle_gamma   90.00
#
_symmetry.space_group_name_H-M   'P 1'
#
loop_
_entity.id
_entity.type
_entity.pdbx_description
1 polymer ?
#
loop_
_entity_poly.entity_id
_entity_poly.type
_entity_poly.pdbx_seq_one_letter_code
_entity_poly.pdbx_strand_id
1 'polypeptide(L)'
;RSYKTLDDLFEQVEFFVDSVSGYQSDFVLFPEYFNAPLMARFNDASESQAIRGLARYTDEIRERFINLAIRYNINIITGSMPLIKEDGLLYNVGFLCRRDGTYEMYEKLHVTPDEMKCWGLSGGKTIRTFETDCAKIGVLICYDVEFPELSRIMASEGMQILFVPFLTDTQNAYSRVQVCAHARAIENECFVVIAGSVGNLPKVHNMDI
;
A
#
# COMPACT_ATOMS: atom_id res chain seq x y z
N ARG A 1 -11.62 -3.92 15.58
CA ARG A 1 -12.79 -3.03 15.37
C ARG A 1 -13.43 -3.40 14.04
N SER A 2 -14.77 -3.36 13.93
CA SER A 2 -15.44 -3.41 12.64
C SER A 2 -15.69 -1.99 12.17
N TYR A 3 -15.12 -1.64 11.05
CA TYR A 3 -15.38 -0.34 10.41
C TYR A 3 -16.66 -0.46 9.59
N LYS A 4 -17.65 0.37 9.88
CA LYS A 4 -18.91 0.38 9.14
C LYS A 4 -18.91 1.41 8.01
N THR A 5 -18.07 2.42 8.14
CA THR A 5 -18.00 3.55 7.23
C THR A 5 -16.54 3.87 6.89
N LEU A 6 -16.34 4.65 5.85
CA LEU A 6 -15.02 5.19 5.52
C LEU A 6 -14.55 6.18 6.61
N ASP A 7 -15.47 6.87 7.26
CA ASP A 7 -15.14 7.79 8.37
C ASP A 7 -14.56 7.03 9.56
N ASP A 8 -15.16 5.89 9.95
CA ASP A 8 -14.62 5.03 11.02
C ASP A 8 -13.18 4.56 10.70
N LEU A 9 -12.88 4.25 9.43
CA LEU A 9 -11.53 3.89 9.01
C LEU A 9 -10.58 5.08 9.11
N PHE A 10 -11.02 6.26 8.66
CA PHE A 10 -10.19 7.45 8.65
C PHE A 10 -9.96 8.06 10.04
N GLU A 11 -10.82 7.85 11.01
CA GLU A 11 -10.51 8.15 12.42
C GLU A 11 -9.25 7.39 12.89
N GLN A 12 -9.12 6.11 12.48
CA GLN A 12 -7.94 5.32 12.81
C GLN A 12 -6.71 5.75 11.99
N VAL A 13 -6.88 6.03 10.69
CA VAL A 13 -5.80 6.53 9.82
C VAL A 13 -5.26 7.85 10.38
N GLU A 14 -6.13 8.81 10.70
CA GLU A 14 -5.75 10.11 11.24
C GLU A 14 -5.03 9.99 12.58
N PHE A 15 -5.47 9.08 13.45
CA PHE A 15 -4.78 8.81 14.73
C PHE A 15 -3.31 8.39 14.50
N PHE A 16 -3.03 7.52 13.51
CA PHE A 16 -1.66 7.13 13.21
C PHE A 16 -0.86 8.25 12.55
N VAL A 17 -1.45 9.01 11.62
CA VAL A 17 -0.78 10.15 10.98
C VAL A 17 -0.42 11.20 12.02
N ASP A 18 -1.35 11.56 12.90
CA ASP A 18 -1.12 12.50 14.01
C ASP A 18 0.00 12.02 14.93
N SER A 19 -0.07 10.76 15.35
CA SER A 19 0.95 10.16 16.24
C SER A 19 2.35 10.21 15.62
N VAL A 20 2.48 9.83 14.35
CA VAL A 20 3.78 9.80 13.65
C VAL A 20 4.29 11.22 13.39
N SER A 21 3.41 12.15 12.99
CA SER A 21 3.77 13.55 12.77
C SER A 21 4.26 14.23 14.06
N GLY A 22 3.70 13.85 15.20
CA GLY A 22 4.12 14.34 16.52
C GLY A 22 5.58 14.01 16.86
N TYR A 23 6.16 12.97 16.27
CA TYR A 23 7.59 12.65 16.34
C TYR A 23 8.45 13.41 15.32
N GLN A 24 7.87 14.34 14.57
CA GLN A 24 8.54 15.10 13.50
C GLN A 24 9.11 14.18 12.40
N SER A 25 8.43 13.07 12.13
CA SER A 25 8.79 12.14 11.05
C SER A 25 8.46 12.76 9.70
N ASP A 26 9.28 12.51 8.69
CA ASP A 26 9.08 12.98 7.33
C ASP A 26 8.11 12.11 6.53
N PHE A 27 7.97 10.84 6.93
CA PHE A 27 7.15 9.85 6.25
C PHE A 27 6.29 9.04 7.21
N VAL A 28 5.11 8.64 6.73
CA VAL A 28 4.32 7.56 7.32
C VAL A 28 3.96 6.55 6.23
N LEU A 29 4.08 5.26 6.55
CA LEU A 29 3.76 4.15 5.65
C LEU A 29 2.56 3.38 6.19
N PHE A 30 1.53 3.23 5.37
CA PHE A 30 0.41 2.32 5.62
C PHE A 30 0.63 0.98 4.92
N PRO A 31 0.04 -0.12 5.42
CA PRO A 31 0.24 -1.45 4.85
C PRO A 31 -0.56 -1.68 3.55
N GLU A 32 -0.27 -2.78 2.87
CA GLU A 32 -1.06 -3.26 1.73
C GLU A 32 -2.50 -3.56 2.16
N TYR A 33 -3.48 -3.19 1.33
CA TYR A 33 -4.92 -3.36 1.59
C TYR A 33 -5.38 -2.85 2.97
N PHE A 34 -4.82 -1.73 3.44
CA PHE A 34 -5.19 -1.17 4.75
C PHE A 34 -6.70 -0.91 4.89
N ASN A 35 -7.40 -0.78 3.77
CA ASN A 35 -8.85 -0.58 3.68
C ASN A 35 -9.66 -1.90 3.67
N ALA A 36 -9.00 -3.07 3.79
CA ALA A 36 -9.63 -4.38 3.83
C ALA A 36 -10.79 -4.50 4.83
N PRO A 37 -10.79 -3.86 6.00
CA PRO A 37 -11.92 -3.93 6.93
C PRO A 37 -13.26 -3.47 6.33
N LEU A 38 -13.24 -2.60 5.31
CA LEU A 38 -14.45 -2.18 4.59
C LEU A 38 -15.05 -3.28 3.70
N MET A 39 -14.31 -4.36 3.41
CA MET A 39 -14.82 -5.54 2.68
C MET A 39 -16.01 -6.20 3.40
N ALA A 40 -16.13 -6.06 4.71
CA ALA A 40 -17.29 -6.55 5.47
C ALA A 40 -18.65 -6.04 4.93
N ARG A 41 -18.64 -4.94 4.18
CA ARG A 41 -19.86 -4.40 3.52
C ARG A 41 -20.29 -5.21 2.29
N PHE A 42 -19.46 -6.12 1.81
CA PHE A 42 -19.65 -6.90 0.59
C PHE A 42 -19.65 -8.40 0.87
N ASN A 43 -19.91 -8.83 2.11
CA ASN A 43 -19.86 -10.24 2.50
C ASN A 43 -20.84 -11.16 1.74
N ASP A 44 -21.93 -10.58 1.19
CA ASP A 44 -22.90 -11.33 0.38
C ASP A 44 -22.51 -11.43 -1.12
N ALA A 45 -21.42 -10.79 -1.51
CA ALA A 45 -20.90 -10.79 -2.87
C ALA A 45 -19.80 -11.87 -3.02
N SER A 46 -19.48 -12.25 -4.27
CA SER A 46 -18.29 -13.05 -4.55
C SER A 46 -17.01 -12.23 -4.26
N GLU A 47 -15.89 -12.92 -4.04
CA GLU A 47 -14.58 -12.27 -3.79
C GLU A 47 -14.23 -11.23 -4.86
N SER A 48 -14.39 -11.59 -6.14
CA SER A 48 -14.14 -10.68 -7.26
C SER A 48 -15.09 -9.48 -7.29
N GLN A 49 -16.34 -9.63 -6.87
CA GLN A 49 -17.28 -8.51 -6.75
C GLN A 49 -16.98 -7.64 -5.54
N ALA A 50 -16.61 -8.26 -4.42
CA ALA A 50 -16.30 -7.57 -3.18
C ALA A 50 -15.08 -6.64 -3.33
N ILE A 51 -13.99 -7.13 -3.93
CA ILE A 51 -12.79 -6.31 -4.17
C ILE A 51 -13.06 -5.15 -5.13
N ARG A 52 -13.91 -5.36 -6.16
CA ARG A 52 -14.37 -4.29 -7.06
C ARG A 52 -15.30 -3.29 -6.34
N GLY A 53 -16.08 -3.76 -5.38
CA GLY A 53 -16.85 -2.91 -4.48
C GLY A 53 -15.95 -2.01 -3.63
N LEU A 54 -14.85 -2.55 -3.11
CA LEU A 54 -13.86 -1.82 -2.34
C LEU A 54 -13.14 -0.75 -3.18
N ALA A 55 -12.87 -1.03 -4.46
CA ALA A 55 -12.23 -0.10 -5.39
C ALA A 55 -12.99 1.24 -5.57
N ARG A 56 -14.29 1.27 -5.27
CA ARG A 56 -15.11 2.50 -5.38
C ARG A 56 -14.71 3.59 -4.38
N TYR A 57 -14.03 3.22 -3.31
CA TYR A 57 -13.57 4.17 -2.29
C TYR A 57 -12.22 4.79 -2.57
N THR A 58 -11.49 4.29 -3.58
CA THR A 58 -10.06 4.61 -3.76
C THR A 58 -9.81 6.08 -4.06
N ASP A 59 -10.63 6.73 -4.87
CA ASP A 59 -10.49 8.16 -5.15
C ASP A 59 -10.77 9.03 -3.91
N GLU A 60 -11.83 8.72 -3.16
CA GLU A 60 -12.13 9.42 -1.91
C GLU A 60 -11.04 9.21 -0.85
N ILE A 61 -10.51 7.99 -0.75
CA ILE A 61 -9.38 7.65 0.13
C ILE A 61 -8.16 8.49 -0.23
N ARG A 62 -7.80 8.58 -1.51
CA ARG A 62 -6.69 9.41 -1.99
C ARG A 62 -6.85 10.87 -1.57
N GLU A 63 -8.00 11.48 -1.82
CA GLU A 63 -8.28 12.87 -1.45
C GLU A 63 -8.16 13.10 0.07
N ARG A 64 -8.64 12.17 0.87
CA ARG A 64 -8.50 12.24 2.33
C ARG A 64 -7.04 12.17 2.77
N PHE A 65 -6.22 11.31 2.17
CA PHE A 65 -4.79 11.24 2.46
C PHE A 65 -4.03 12.51 2.04
N ILE A 66 -4.37 13.10 0.90
CA ILE A 66 -3.79 14.40 0.48
C ILE A 66 -4.07 15.47 1.56
N ASN A 67 -5.31 15.55 2.04
CA ASN A 67 -5.67 16.50 3.08
C ASN A 67 -4.93 16.25 4.40
N LEU A 68 -4.74 14.99 4.80
CA LEU A 68 -3.95 14.63 5.98
C LEU A 68 -2.47 14.97 5.79
N ALA A 69 -1.89 14.72 4.61
CA ALA A 69 -0.49 15.05 4.33
C ALA A 69 -0.21 16.56 4.50
N ILE A 70 -1.10 17.40 3.97
CA ILE A 70 -1.02 18.87 4.13
C ILE A 70 -1.19 19.25 5.60
N ARG A 71 -2.26 18.78 6.24
CA ARG A 71 -2.66 19.16 7.60
C ARG A 71 -1.61 18.81 8.63
N TYR A 72 -1.00 17.64 8.52
CA TYR A 72 0.01 17.14 9.45
C TYR A 72 1.45 17.39 8.99
N ASN A 73 1.63 18.06 7.86
CA ASN A 73 2.94 18.37 7.27
C ASN A 73 3.87 17.14 7.16
N ILE A 74 3.34 16.05 6.60
CA ILE A 74 4.05 14.76 6.49
C ILE A 74 3.80 14.12 5.13
N ASN A 75 4.82 13.48 4.54
CA ASN A 75 4.63 12.68 3.33
C ASN A 75 3.99 11.34 3.68
N ILE A 76 2.92 10.96 2.99
CA ILE A 76 2.17 9.73 3.27
C ILE A 76 2.32 8.75 2.10
N ILE A 77 2.85 7.55 2.41
CA ILE A 77 2.76 6.40 1.52
C ILE A 77 1.52 5.62 1.96
N THR A 78 0.47 5.65 1.13
CA THR A 78 -0.87 5.19 1.50
C THR A 78 -1.01 3.67 1.64
N GLY A 79 0.08 2.93 1.58
CA GLY A 79 0.01 1.47 1.47
C GLY A 79 -0.53 1.07 0.10
N SER A 80 -1.54 0.21 0.06
CA SER A 80 -2.20 -0.05 -1.21
C SER A 80 -3.69 -0.36 -1.07
N MET A 81 -4.40 -0.31 -2.20
CA MET A 81 -5.84 -0.54 -2.32
C MET A 81 -6.22 -0.89 -3.76
N PRO A 82 -7.37 -1.52 -3.99
CA PRO A 82 -7.80 -1.85 -5.35
C PRO A 82 -8.26 -0.60 -6.11
N LEU A 83 -7.94 -0.52 -7.40
CA LEU A 83 -8.40 0.52 -8.31
C LEU A 83 -8.82 -0.09 -9.65
N ILE A 84 -10.00 0.27 -10.16
CA ILE A 84 -10.39 -0.02 -11.54
C ILE A 84 -9.96 1.17 -12.38
N LYS A 85 -9.04 0.92 -13.35
CA LYS A 85 -8.56 1.96 -14.26
C LYS A 85 -9.48 2.12 -15.48
N GLU A 86 -9.14 3.08 -16.36
CA GLU A 86 -9.91 3.39 -17.57
C GLU A 86 -10.02 2.21 -18.54
N ASP A 87 -9.06 1.29 -18.52
CA ASP A 87 -9.10 0.04 -19.30
C ASP A 87 -10.09 -1.01 -18.75
N GLY A 88 -10.77 -0.71 -17.63
CA GLY A 88 -11.73 -1.59 -16.95
C GLY A 88 -11.08 -2.71 -16.13
N LEU A 89 -9.75 -2.78 -16.09
CA LEU A 89 -9.02 -3.78 -15.32
C LEU A 89 -8.83 -3.32 -13.87
N LEU A 90 -8.71 -4.30 -12.99
CA LEU A 90 -8.49 -4.09 -11.56
C LEU A 90 -6.99 -4.19 -11.26
N TYR A 91 -6.48 -3.20 -10.52
CA TYR A 91 -5.09 -3.11 -10.10
C TYR A 91 -4.97 -2.93 -8.59
N ASN A 92 -3.84 -3.34 -8.02
CA ASN A 92 -3.44 -3.00 -6.67
C ASN A 92 -2.53 -1.76 -6.74
N VAL A 93 -3.00 -0.63 -6.23
CA VAL A 93 -2.31 0.66 -6.36
C VAL A 93 -2.17 1.35 -5.00
N GLY A 94 -1.20 2.24 -4.90
CA GLY A 94 -1.11 3.16 -3.79
C GLY A 94 -0.69 4.55 -4.26
N PHE A 95 -0.65 5.49 -3.33
CA PHE A 95 -0.31 6.88 -3.61
C PHE A 95 0.78 7.37 -2.66
N LEU A 96 1.73 8.10 -3.21
CA LEU A 96 2.56 9.01 -2.45
C LEU A 96 1.81 10.35 -2.39
N CYS A 97 1.32 10.72 -1.23
CA CYS A 97 0.70 12.03 -0.97
C CYS A 97 1.73 12.89 -0.24
N ARG A 98 2.22 13.95 -0.91
CA ARG A 98 3.25 14.82 -0.34
C ARG A 98 2.63 15.91 0.54
N ARG A 99 3.42 16.42 1.46
CA ARG A 99 3.01 17.49 2.38
C ARG A 99 2.67 18.83 1.70
N ASP A 100 3.06 19.00 0.44
CA ASP A 100 2.68 20.14 -0.41
C ASP A 100 1.34 19.97 -1.13
N GLY A 101 0.68 18.83 -0.96
CA GLY A 101 -0.60 18.49 -1.58
C GLY A 101 -0.49 17.84 -2.96
N THR A 102 0.71 17.70 -3.50
CA THR A 102 0.91 16.92 -4.73
C THR A 102 0.87 15.42 -4.44
N TYR A 103 0.49 14.63 -5.44
CA TYR A 103 0.49 13.17 -5.30
C TYR A 103 0.94 12.47 -6.58
N GLU A 104 1.42 11.23 -6.42
CA GLU A 104 1.73 10.32 -7.51
C GLU A 104 1.28 8.91 -7.16
N MET A 105 0.89 8.15 -8.17
CA MET A 105 0.45 6.77 -8.03
C MET A 105 1.60 5.80 -8.29
N TYR A 106 1.68 4.74 -7.50
CA TYR A 106 2.47 3.54 -7.76
C TYR A 106 1.55 2.31 -7.83
N GLU A 107 2.04 1.24 -8.43
CA GLU A 107 1.24 0.06 -8.67
C GLU A 107 2.03 -1.22 -8.42
N LYS A 108 1.36 -2.27 -7.96
CA LYS A 108 1.92 -3.60 -7.81
C LYS A 108 2.18 -4.18 -9.19
N LEU A 109 3.42 -4.56 -9.46
CA LEU A 109 3.82 -5.12 -10.75
C LEU A 109 3.58 -6.62 -10.81
N HIS A 110 3.92 -7.34 -9.74
CA HIS A 110 3.78 -8.79 -9.65
C HIS A 110 2.59 -9.12 -8.73
N VAL A 111 1.45 -9.42 -9.33
CA VAL A 111 0.30 -9.95 -8.60
C VAL A 111 0.55 -11.40 -8.23
N THR A 112 0.09 -11.81 -7.05
CA THR A 112 0.18 -13.21 -6.64
C THR A 112 -0.80 -14.08 -7.44
N PRO A 113 -0.57 -15.40 -7.52
CA PRO A 113 -1.53 -16.31 -8.18
C PRO A 113 -2.94 -16.23 -7.61
N ASP A 114 -3.07 -16.02 -6.29
CA ASP A 114 -4.36 -15.92 -5.62
C ASP A 114 -5.06 -14.60 -5.93
N GLU A 115 -4.35 -13.48 -5.91
CA GLU A 115 -4.89 -12.18 -6.35
C GLU A 115 -5.40 -12.23 -7.80
N MET A 116 -4.67 -12.91 -8.68
CA MET A 116 -5.08 -13.08 -10.08
C MET A 116 -6.30 -13.98 -10.18
N LYS A 117 -6.30 -15.12 -9.50
CA LYS A 117 -7.34 -16.15 -9.62
C LYS A 117 -8.64 -15.77 -8.93
N CYS A 118 -8.56 -15.27 -7.68
CA CYS A 118 -9.73 -15.00 -6.85
C CYS A 118 -10.33 -13.62 -7.11
N TRP A 119 -9.47 -12.62 -7.32
CA TRP A 119 -9.91 -11.23 -7.47
C TRP A 119 -9.85 -10.71 -8.91
N GLY A 120 -9.10 -11.37 -9.79
CA GLY A 120 -8.92 -10.93 -11.18
C GLY A 120 -8.07 -9.67 -11.29
N LEU A 121 -7.05 -9.53 -10.42
CA LEU A 121 -6.10 -8.43 -10.50
C LEU A 121 -5.18 -8.55 -11.69
N SER A 122 -4.82 -7.40 -12.24
CA SER A 122 -3.81 -7.24 -13.30
C SER A 122 -2.55 -6.62 -12.71
N GLY A 123 -1.38 -7.07 -13.18
CA GLY A 123 -0.10 -6.46 -12.82
C GLY A 123 0.07 -5.09 -13.44
N GLY A 124 0.70 -4.19 -12.71
CA GLY A 124 1.12 -2.88 -13.19
C GLY A 124 2.20 -2.98 -14.28
N LYS A 125 2.52 -1.84 -14.88
CA LYS A 125 3.46 -1.78 -16.02
C LYS A 125 4.60 -0.80 -15.80
N THR A 126 4.55 0.01 -14.74
CA THR A 126 5.48 1.12 -14.54
C THR A 126 6.22 0.97 -13.24
N ILE A 127 7.56 1.00 -13.31
CA ILE A 127 8.44 1.14 -12.17
C ILE A 127 9.12 2.51 -12.25
N ARG A 128 9.21 3.22 -11.13
CA ARG A 128 9.88 4.52 -11.04
C ARG A 128 10.22 4.89 -9.61
N THR A 129 11.13 5.81 -9.46
CA THR A 129 11.40 6.52 -8.23
C THR A 129 10.56 7.78 -8.11
N PHE A 130 10.45 8.31 -6.91
CA PHE A 130 9.69 9.53 -6.60
C PHE A 130 10.57 10.51 -5.84
N GLU A 131 10.58 11.76 -6.29
CA GLU A 131 11.23 12.84 -5.56
C GLU A 131 10.33 13.34 -4.44
N THR A 132 10.91 13.58 -3.28
CA THR A 132 10.28 14.28 -2.16
C THR A 132 11.19 15.40 -1.67
N ASP A 133 10.70 16.23 -0.77
CA ASP A 133 11.48 17.33 -0.20
C ASP A 133 12.64 16.87 0.71
N CYS A 134 12.70 15.60 1.08
CA CYS A 134 13.71 15.07 2.00
C CYS A 134 14.48 13.84 1.48
N ALA A 135 13.96 13.11 0.49
CA ALA A 135 14.64 11.94 -0.09
C ALA A 135 14.05 11.54 -1.45
N LYS A 136 14.84 10.85 -2.26
CA LYS A 136 14.34 10.09 -3.40
C LYS A 136 13.93 8.70 -2.93
N ILE A 137 12.67 8.34 -3.15
CA ILE A 137 12.09 7.10 -2.65
C ILE A 137 11.63 6.15 -3.75
N GLY A 138 11.53 4.87 -3.42
CA GLY A 138 10.85 3.85 -4.20
C GLY A 138 9.74 3.20 -3.37
N VAL A 139 8.77 2.60 -4.04
CA VAL A 139 7.74 1.79 -3.39
C VAL A 139 7.58 0.48 -4.15
N LEU A 140 7.65 -0.64 -3.43
CA LEU A 140 7.36 -1.98 -3.93
C LEU A 140 6.29 -2.61 -3.06
N ILE A 141 5.20 -3.09 -3.66
CA ILE A 141 4.09 -3.66 -2.90
C ILE A 141 4.30 -5.15 -2.69
N CYS A 142 4.48 -5.56 -1.42
CA CYS A 142 4.47 -6.95 -0.96
C CYS A 142 5.35 -7.88 -1.82
N TYR A 143 4.73 -8.73 -2.65
CA TYR A 143 5.40 -9.71 -3.51
C TYR A 143 6.47 -9.09 -4.44
N ASP A 144 6.31 -7.82 -4.83
CA ASP A 144 7.31 -7.12 -5.66
C ASP A 144 8.71 -7.09 -5.03
N VAL A 145 8.82 -7.06 -3.70
CA VAL A 145 10.11 -7.04 -3.02
C VAL A 145 10.93 -8.32 -3.21
N GLU A 146 10.27 -9.41 -3.58
CA GLU A 146 10.93 -10.70 -3.86
C GLU A 146 11.71 -10.69 -5.20
N PHE A 147 11.48 -9.68 -6.06
CA PHE A 147 12.14 -9.52 -7.36
C PHE A 147 13.27 -8.47 -7.27
N PRO A 148 14.54 -8.90 -7.17
CA PRO A 148 15.67 -7.99 -6.93
C PRO A 148 15.89 -6.97 -8.04
N GLU A 149 15.48 -7.27 -9.27
CA GLU A 149 15.61 -6.40 -10.43
C GLU A 149 14.90 -5.06 -10.22
N LEU A 150 13.71 -5.08 -9.60
CA LEU A 150 12.91 -3.87 -9.38
C LEU A 150 13.64 -2.86 -8.48
N SER A 151 14.14 -3.34 -7.34
CA SER A 151 14.89 -2.49 -6.42
C SER A 151 16.21 -2.02 -7.01
N ARG A 152 16.88 -2.86 -7.80
CA ARG A 152 18.13 -2.52 -8.48
C ARG A 152 17.93 -1.39 -9.51
N ILE A 153 16.85 -1.44 -10.30
CA ILE A 153 16.49 -0.37 -11.23
C ILE A 153 16.30 0.95 -10.48
N MET A 154 15.49 0.96 -9.42
CA MET A 154 15.25 2.15 -8.62
C MET A 154 16.53 2.66 -7.92
N ALA A 155 17.38 1.77 -7.43
CA ALA A 155 18.66 2.14 -6.83
C ALA A 155 19.59 2.81 -7.85
N SER A 156 19.62 2.31 -9.11
CA SER A 156 20.41 2.93 -10.19
C SER A 156 19.90 4.32 -10.58
N GLU A 157 18.65 4.65 -10.26
CA GLU A 157 18.06 5.98 -10.41
C GLU A 157 18.29 6.88 -9.18
N GLY A 158 19.02 6.39 -8.18
CA GLY A 158 19.37 7.16 -6.98
C GLY A 158 18.39 7.06 -5.82
N MET A 159 17.58 6.00 -5.76
CA MET A 159 16.70 5.73 -4.62
C MET A 159 17.49 5.62 -3.32
N GLN A 160 17.05 6.31 -2.29
CA GLN A 160 17.66 6.32 -0.95
C GLN A 160 16.84 5.50 0.06
N ILE A 161 15.50 5.50 -0.10
CA ILE A 161 14.58 4.78 0.79
C ILE A 161 13.60 3.97 -0.05
N LEU A 162 13.50 2.68 0.24
CA LEU A 162 12.49 1.79 -0.32
C LEU A 162 11.40 1.54 0.72
N PHE A 163 10.16 1.84 0.38
CA PHE A 163 8.98 1.52 1.20
C PHE A 163 8.29 0.26 0.66
N VAL A 164 7.94 -0.66 1.58
CA VAL A 164 7.31 -1.93 1.23
C VAL A 164 6.07 -2.16 2.09
N PRO A 165 4.90 -1.68 1.65
CA PRO A 165 3.63 -2.09 2.24
C PRO A 165 3.36 -3.55 1.90
N PHE A 166 2.93 -4.36 2.87
CA PHE A 166 2.61 -5.75 2.62
C PHE A 166 1.44 -6.28 3.45
N LEU A 167 0.85 -7.37 2.96
CA LEU A 167 -0.16 -8.17 3.64
C LEU A 167 0.17 -9.64 3.38
N THR A 168 0.30 -10.42 4.43
CA THR A 168 0.64 -11.86 4.33
C THR A 168 -0.24 -12.67 5.26
N ASP A 169 -0.64 -13.84 4.79
CA ASP A 169 -1.54 -14.78 5.47
C ASP A 169 -0.80 -15.80 6.35
N THR A 170 0.46 -16.07 6.01
CA THR A 170 1.26 -17.11 6.66
C THR A 170 2.58 -16.56 7.21
N GLN A 171 3.10 -17.21 8.23
CA GLN A 171 4.43 -16.93 8.78
C GLN A 171 5.53 -17.11 7.71
N ASN A 172 5.34 -18.05 6.79
CA ASN A 172 6.30 -18.25 5.69
C ASN A 172 6.31 -17.07 4.73
N ALA A 173 5.14 -16.57 4.31
CA ALA A 173 5.04 -15.39 3.46
C ALA A 173 5.62 -14.14 4.14
N TYR A 174 5.32 -13.94 5.42
CA TYR A 174 5.92 -12.87 6.23
C TYR A 174 7.45 -12.95 6.25
N SER A 175 8.00 -14.15 6.50
CA SER A 175 9.45 -14.35 6.54
C SER A 175 10.11 -14.07 5.19
N ARG A 176 9.47 -14.44 4.06
CA ARG A 176 10.00 -14.12 2.72
C ARG A 176 10.09 -12.61 2.51
N VAL A 177 9.02 -11.86 2.80
CA VAL A 177 9.03 -10.39 2.67
C VAL A 177 10.15 -9.78 3.51
N GLN A 178 10.31 -10.19 4.76
CA GLN A 178 11.36 -9.68 5.64
C GLN A 178 12.77 -9.97 5.11
N VAL A 179 13.05 -11.23 4.77
CA VAL A 179 14.37 -11.63 4.26
C VAL A 179 14.71 -10.89 2.97
N CYS A 180 13.74 -10.78 2.05
CA CYS A 180 13.94 -10.04 0.82
C CYS A 180 14.18 -8.54 1.09
N ALA A 181 13.40 -7.91 1.97
CA ALA A 181 13.59 -6.51 2.35
C ALA A 181 15.02 -6.24 2.90
N HIS A 182 15.52 -7.11 3.78
CA HIS A 182 16.90 -7.02 4.27
C HIS A 182 17.92 -7.16 3.14
N ALA A 183 17.70 -8.11 2.21
CA ALA A 183 18.58 -8.28 1.06
C ALA A 183 18.62 -7.01 0.19
N ARG A 184 17.43 -6.39 -0.08
CA ARG A 184 17.35 -5.14 -0.87
C ARG A 184 18.10 -4.00 -0.22
N ALA A 185 18.06 -3.88 1.10
CA ALA A 185 18.81 -2.87 1.84
C ALA A 185 20.33 -3.05 1.66
N ILE A 186 20.83 -4.28 1.80
CA ILE A 186 22.25 -4.61 1.70
C ILE A 186 22.75 -4.48 0.26
N GLU A 187 22.03 -5.05 -0.71
CA GLU A 187 22.41 -5.09 -2.12
C GLU A 187 22.46 -3.71 -2.78
N ASN A 188 21.64 -2.77 -2.31
CA ASN A 188 21.45 -1.47 -2.92
C ASN A 188 21.95 -0.31 -2.03
N GLU A 189 22.51 -0.60 -0.86
CA GLU A 189 23.00 0.41 0.10
C GLU A 189 21.94 1.50 0.40
N CYS A 190 20.68 1.09 0.58
CA CYS A 190 19.55 1.99 0.84
C CYS A 190 18.82 1.59 2.13
N PHE A 191 18.03 2.52 2.66
CA PHE A 191 17.11 2.19 3.74
C PHE A 191 15.89 1.45 3.19
N VAL A 192 15.39 0.45 3.93
CA VAL A 192 14.14 -0.24 3.59
C VAL A 192 13.20 -0.18 4.78
N VAL A 193 12.01 0.35 4.55
CA VAL A 193 10.94 0.47 5.55
C VAL A 193 9.79 -0.43 5.14
N ILE A 194 9.41 -1.36 6.01
CA ILE A 194 8.32 -2.29 5.76
C ILE A 194 7.15 -2.05 6.72
N ALA A 195 5.92 -2.13 6.23
CA ALA A 195 4.72 -2.10 7.07
C ALA A 195 3.75 -3.19 6.63
N GLY A 196 3.44 -4.10 7.57
CA GLY A 196 2.53 -5.21 7.35
C GLY A 196 1.21 -5.01 8.09
N SER A 197 0.13 -5.46 7.49
CA SER A 197 -1.15 -5.59 8.19
C SER A 197 -1.06 -6.68 9.25
N VAL A 198 -1.61 -6.40 10.44
CA VAL A 198 -1.67 -7.34 11.54
C VAL A 198 -3.09 -7.43 12.07
N GLY A 199 -3.44 -8.60 12.60
CA GLY A 199 -4.73 -8.86 13.21
C GLY A 199 -5.60 -9.80 12.37
N ASN A 200 -6.82 -9.98 12.83
CA ASN A 200 -7.80 -10.85 12.20
C ASN A 200 -9.03 -10.04 11.82
N LEU A 201 -9.59 -10.32 10.65
CA LEU A 201 -10.80 -9.70 10.11
C LEU A 201 -12.00 -10.70 10.18
N PRO A 202 -12.46 -11.12 11.37
CA PRO A 202 -13.42 -12.22 11.51
C PRO A 202 -14.80 -11.96 10.90
N LYS A 203 -15.04 -10.72 10.47
CA LYS A 203 -16.30 -10.30 9.82
C LYS A 203 -16.16 -10.04 8.33
N VAL A 204 -14.99 -10.30 7.77
CA VAL A 204 -14.73 -10.18 6.34
C VAL A 204 -14.63 -11.58 5.77
N HIS A 205 -15.63 -12.00 5.00
CA HIS A 205 -15.76 -13.37 4.49
C HIS A 205 -15.13 -13.56 3.11
N ASN A 206 -14.80 -12.47 2.42
CA ASN A 206 -14.29 -12.48 1.04
C ASN A 206 -12.79 -12.15 0.96
N MET A 207 -12.10 -12.31 2.06
CA MET A 207 -10.69 -12.06 2.19
C MET A 207 -10.12 -13.13 3.11
N ASP A 208 -9.92 -14.34 2.58
CA ASP A 208 -9.18 -15.39 3.25
C ASP A 208 -7.68 -15.05 3.16
N ILE A 209 -7.24 -14.28 4.15
CA ILE A 209 -5.85 -13.85 4.28
C ILE A 209 -5.36 -14.22 5.67
#